data_2541f6f0d6483ba59c620bfab1f3073d
#
_entry.id   2541f6f0d6483ba59c620bfab1f3073d
#
_cell.length_a   1.000
_cell.length_b   1.000
_cell.length_c   1.000
_cell.angle_alpha   90.00
_cell.angle_beta   90.00
_cell.angle_gamma   90.00
#
_symmetry.space_group_name_H-M   'P 1'
#
loop_
_entity.id
_entity.type
_entity.pdbx_description
1 polymer ?
#
loop_
_entity_poly.entity_id
_entity_poly.type
_entity_poly.pdbx_seq_one_letter_code
_entity_poly.pdbx_strand_id
1 'polypeptide(L)'
;VAMDVFGGVADLYEHARPDYPPEIAEAVLAYHGGRPASVVDIGAGTGKGTDVLVSIGAPLTCVEPDELMAARLAERFPDARVEVTTFELWAPPAGGADVLACATAWHWLDPATRNTHARRALAPGGTLAVFAHRYGYADADQQAAVRSALHAVAPEMRDRPVDWFHRDIVESGQFDDVRREVFRRELRLDKARYLALVRTFGPYLSRTPEQQRRGIDALDRLVDDFGGSVVLDLRTTLVLGRADAR
;
A
#
# COMPACT_ATOMS: atom_id res chain seq x y z
N VAL A 1 -11.53 -0.55 -14.42
CA VAL A 1 -12.49 -1.58 -13.97
C VAL A 1 -12.10 -2.20 -12.61
N ALA A 2 -10.83 -2.15 -12.20
CA ALA A 2 -10.40 -2.78 -10.94
C ALA A 2 -10.45 -1.85 -9.70
N MET A 3 -10.64 -0.54 -9.86
CA MET A 3 -10.59 0.44 -8.77
C MET A 3 -11.93 0.68 -8.07
N ASP A 4 -13.05 0.49 -8.75
CA ASP A 4 -14.42 0.60 -8.16
C ASP A 4 -14.73 -0.43 -7.04
N VAL A 5 -13.89 -1.44 -6.87
CA VAL A 5 -14.14 -2.53 -5.91
C VAL A 5 -13.89 -2.10 -4.46
N PHE A 6 -13.05 -1.10 -4.24
CA PHE A 6 -12.64 -0.68 -2.88
C PHE A 6 -13.58 0.36 -2.27
N GLY A 7 -14.24 1.21 -3.06
CA GLY A 7 -15.20 2.19 -2.56
C GLY A 7 -16.32 1.57 -1.72
N GLY A 8 -16.81 0.38 -2.14
CA GLY A 8 -17.84 -0.38 -1.41
C GLY A 8 -17.40 -1.01 -0.09
N VAL A 9 -16.09 -1.08 0.19
CA VAL A 9 -15.51 -1.65 1.41
C VAL A 9 -14.60 -0.66 2.16
N ALA A 10 -14.70 0.63 1.85
CA ALA A 10 -13.82 1.67 2.39
C ALA A 10 -13.82 1.71 3.94
N ASP A 11 -14.99 1.59 4.59
CA ASP A 11 -15.10 1.54 6.06
C ASP A 11 -14.39 0.31 6.64
N LEU A 12 -14.61 -0.86 6.02
CA LEU A 12 -13.95 -2.08 6.45
C LEU A 12 -12.44 -1.98 6.23
N TYR A 13 -12.01 -1.40 5.10
CA TYR A 13 -10.61 -1.18 4.78
C TYR A 13 -9.94 -0.32 5.84
N GLU A 14 -10.54 0.80 6.20
CA GLU A 14 -10.04 1.74 7.21
C GLU A 14 -9.83 1.09 8.57
N HIS A 15 -10.82 0.32 9.04
CA HIS A 15 -10.78 -0.28 10.37
C HIS A 15 -9.97 -1.58 10.47
N ALA A 16 -9.92 -2.36 9.38
CA ALA A 16 -9.27 -3.67 9.40
C ALA A 16 -7.78 -3.62 9.04
N ARG A 17 -7.36 -2.68 8.19
CA ARG A 17 -5.96 -2.57 7.79
C ARG A 17 -5.11 -1.95 8.89
N PRO A 18 -3.95 -2.54 9.21
CA PRO A 18 -3.01 -1.94 10.15
C PRO A 18 -2.44 -0.63 9.60
N ASP A 19 -2.08 0.27 10.51
CA ASP A 19 -1.40 1.52 10.18
C ASP A 19 0.06 1.25 9.81
N TYR A 20 0.64 2.14 9.01
CA TYR A 20 2.05 2.11 8.67
C TYR A 20 2.92 2.56 9.86
N PRO A 21 4.15 2.01 9.98
CA PRO A 21 5.07 2.43 11.02
C PRO A 21 5.50 3.88 10.83
N PRO A 22 5.55 4.71 11.90
CA PRO A 22 5.97 6.12 11.81
C PRO A 22 7.41 6.28 11.32
N GLU A 23 8.24 5.28 11.48
CA GLU A 23 9.62 5.22 11.00
C GLU A 23 9.73 5.41 9.47
N ILE A 24 8.65 5.21 8.70
CA ILE A 24 8.62 5.53 7.27
C ILE A 24 8.86 7.02 7.03
N ALA A 25 8.20 7.91 7.77
CA ALA A 25 8.38 9.34 7.62
C ALA A 25 9.81 9.76 7.98
N GLU A 26 10.37 9.18 9.04
CA GLU A 26 11.75 9.42 9.47
C GLU A 26 12.75 8.97 8.38
N ALA A 27 12.56 7.78 7.81
CA ALA A 27 13.39 7.26 6.73
C ALA A 27 13.30 8.13 5.46
N VAL A 28 12.10 8.59 5.10
CA VAL A 28 11.89 9.50 3.96
C VAL A 28 12.63 10.83 4.19
N LEU A 29 12.50 11.44 5.37
CA LEU A 29 13.19 12.69 5.73
C LEU A 29 14.70 12.52 5.72
N ALA A 30 15.21 11.44 6.29
CA ALA A 30 16.64 11.13 6.32
C ALA A 30 17.21 10.90 4.91
N TYR A 31 16.48 10.18 4.07
CA TYR A 31 16.89 9.93 2.68
C TYR A 31 16.82 11.19 1.82
N HIS A 32 15.74 11.98 1.96
CA HIS A 32 15.58 13.25 1.24
C HIS A 32 16.68 14.25 1.60
N GLY A 33 17.15 14.21 2.83
CA GLY A 33 18.20 15.12 3.34
C GLY A 33 17.66 16.36 4.02
N GLY A 34 16.43 16.30 4.54
CA GLY A 34 15.78 17.39 5.26
C GLY A 34 14.27 17.44 4.99
N ARG A 35 13.64 18.55 5.42
CA ARG A 35 12.20 18.74 5.20
C ARG A 35 11.92 19.12 3.75
N PRO A 36 11.10 18.33 3.01
CA PRO A 36 10.69 18.67 1.65
C PRO A 36 9.75 19.88 1.64
N ALA A 37 9.69 20.60 0.52
CA ALA A 37 8.73 21.69 0.32
C ALA A 37 7.34 21.14 -0.13
N SER A 38 7.28 19.92 -0.63
CA SER A 38 6.03 19.28 -1.06
C SER A 38 6.09 17.76 -0.97
N VAL A 39 4.95 17.16 -0.64
CA VAL A 39 4.74 15.70 -0.64
C VAL A 39 3.51 15.38 -1.48
N VAL A 40 3.58 14.35 -2.30
CA VAL A 40 2.45 13.83 -3.08
C VAL A 40 2.22 12.37 -2.72
N ASP A 41 1.00 12.00 -2.36
CA ASP A 41 0.57 10.61 -2.09
C ASP A 41 -0.25 10.08 -3.26
N ILE A 42 0.28 9.10 -3.99
CA ILE A 42 -0.36 8.52 -5.18
C ILE A 42 -1.17 7.27 -4.81
N GLY A 43 -2.44 7.26 -5.20
CA GLY A 43 -3.38 6.22 -4.82
C GLY A 43 -3.64 6.23 -3.32
N ALA A 44 -3.92 7.43 -2.79
CA ALA A 44 -4.01 7.69 -1.35
C ALA A 44 -5.13 6.90 -0.64
N GLY A 45 -6.16 6.47 -1.39
CA GLY A 45 -7.29 5.70 -0.86
C GLY A 45 -8.03 6.47 0.23
N THR A 46 -8.29 5.82 1.36
CA THR A 46 -8.88 6.46 2.55
C THR A 46 -7.86 7.17 3.45
N GLY A 47 -6.57 7.22 3.04
CA GLY A 47 -5.52 7.95 3.74
C GLY A 47 -4.64 7.12 4.68
N LYS A 48 -4.60 5.80 4.57
CA LYS A 48 -3.70 4.98 5.41
C LYS A 48 -2.22 5.31 5.21
N GLY A 49 -1.78 5.58 3.98
CA GLY A 49 -0.44 6.10 3.70
C GLY A 49 -0.29 7.55 4.12
N THR A 50 -1.32 8.34 3.87
CA THR A 50 -1.40 9.77 4.19
C THR A 50 -1.14 10.04 5.68
N ASP A 51 -1.64 9.18 6.59
CA ASP A 51 -1.40 9.30 8.05
C ASP A 51 0.07 9.44 8.41
N VAL A 52 0.91 8.59 7.83
CA VAL A 52 2.36 8.65 8.13
C VAL A 52 3.03 9.80 7.39
N LEU A 53 2.53 10.17 6.20
CA LEU A 53 3.11 11.25 5.39
C LEU A 53 2.84 12.64 5.97
N VAL A 54 1.71 12.85 6.66
CA VAL A 54 1.40 14.10 7.36
C VAL A 54 2.48 14.45 8.39
N SER A 55 3.08 13.45 9.04
CA SER A 55 4.15 13.68 10.05
C SER A 55 5.44 14.25 9.47
N ILE A 56 5.64 14.21 8.13
CA ILE A 56 6.73 14.91 7.44
C ILE A 56 6.61 16.43 7.61
N GLY A 57 5.37 16.92 7.79
CA GLY A 57 5.10 18.32 8.08
C GLY A 57 5.25 19.26 6.88
N ALA A 58 5.17 18.75 5.65
CA ALA A 58 5.17 19.51 4.40
C ALA A 58 3.75 19.61 3.80
N PRO A 59 3.48 20.59 2.92
CA PRO A 59 2.26 20.61 2.13
C PRO A 59 2.04 19.29 1.39
N LEU A 60 0.83 18.72 1.54
CA LEU A 60 0.49 17.39 1.03
C LEU A 60 -0.59 17.47 -0.05
N THR A 61 -0.34 16.83 -1.18
CA THR A 61 -1.31 16.59 -2.23
C THR A 61 -1.58 15.08 -2.32
N CYS A 62 -2.84 14.69 -2.28
CA CYS A 62 -3.28 13.31 -2.42
C CYS A 62 -3.96 13.11 -3.76
N VAL A 63 -3.54 12.12 -4.53
CA VAL A 63 -4.12 11.76 -5.82
C VAL A 63 -4.86 10.44 -5.66
N GLU A 64 -6.19 10.47 -5.81
CA GLU A 64 -7.05 9.29 -5.64
C GLU A 64 -8.18 9.30 -6.67
N PRO A 65 -8.29 8.29 -7.54
CA PRO A 65 -9.31 8.27 -8.59
C PRO A 65 -10.71 7.86 -8.13
N ASP A 66 -10.85 7.15 -7.01
CA ASP A 66 -12.16 6.75 -6.47
C ASP A 66 -12.79 7.92 -5.70
N GLU A 67 -13.92 8.44 -6.18
CA GLU A 67 -14.62 9.60 -5.60
C GLU A 67 -15.03 9.36 -4.14
N LEU A 68 -15.45 8.14 -3.78
CA LEU A 68 -15.89 7.83 -2.41
C LEU A 68 -14.71 7.79 -1.44
N MET A 69 -13.57 7.23 -1.88
CA MET A 69 -12.34 7.25 -1.10
C MET A 69 -11.79 8.67 -0.97
N ALA A 70 -11.76 9.43 -2.06
CA ALA A 70 -11.31 10.81 -2.08
C ALA A 70 -12.14 11.73 -1.17
N ALA A 71 -13.46 11.54 -1.13
CA ALA A 71 -14.33 12.30 -0.21
C ALA A 71 -13.97 12.03 1.26
N ARG A 72 -13.78 10.76 1.64
CA ARG A 72 -13.35 10.38 3.00
C ARG A 72 -11.95 10.88 3.35
N LEU A 73 -11.05 10.83 2.37
CA LEU A 73 -9.71 11.37 2.51
C LEU A 73 -9.74 12.87 2.81
N ALA A 74 -10.56 13.64 2.08
CA ALA A 74 -10.73 15.08 2.28
C ALA A 74 -11.35 15.42 3.66
N GLU A 75 -12.31 14.62 4.13
CA GLU A 75 -12.88 14.77 5.47
C GLU A 75 -11.84 14.52 6.58
N ARG A 76 -10.99 13.51 6.38
CA ARG A 76 -9.98 13.09 7.35
C ARG A 76 -8.76 14.02 7.39
N PHE A 77 -8.37 14.57 6.24
CA PHE A 77 -7.19 15.42 6.07
C PHE A 77 -7.58 16.76 5.42
N PRO A 78 -8.28 17.64 6.13
CA PRO A 78 -8.80 18.91 5.57
C PRO A 78 -7.70 19.87 5.09
N ASP A 79 -6.46 19.71 5.59
CA ASP A 79 -5.30 20.51 5.18
C ASP A 79 -4.58 19.95 3.94
N ALA A 80 -4.92 18.73 3.50
CA ALA A 80 -4.37 18.13 2.29
C ALA A 80 -5.16 18.54 1.06
N ARG A 81 -4.47 18.77 -0.05
CA ARG A 81 -5.12 18.96 -1.34
C ARG A 81 -5.47 17.59 -1.91
N VAL A 82 -6.75 17.30 -2.11
CA VAL A 82 -7.20 16.05 -2.73
C VAL A 82 -7.57 16.30 -4.20
N GLU A 83 -6.95 15.54 -5.10
CA GLU A 83 -7.21 15.56 -6.54
C GLU A 83 -7.82 14.24 -6.99
N VAL A 84 -9.06 14.29 -7.49
CA VAL A 84 -9.81 13.11 -7.95
C VAL A 84 -9.43 12.81 -9.40
N THR A 85 -8.37 12.05 -9.57
CA THR A 85 -7.83 11.68 -10.89
C THR A 85 -6.92 10.46 -10.77
N THR A 86 -6.62 9.80 -11.90
CA THR A 86 -5.60 8.75 -11.94
C THR A 86 -4.20 9.37 -11.98
N PHE A 87 -3.19 8.60 -11.57
CA PHE A 87 -1.80 9.06 -11.64
C PHE A 87 -1.36 9.38 -13.07
N GLU A 88 -1.84 8.61 -14.04
CA GLU A 88 -1.51 8.78 -15.45
C GLU A 88 -2.05 10.09 -16.04
N LEU A 89 -3.14 10.63 -15.50
CA LEU A 89 -3.77 11.88 -15.93
C LEU A 89 -3.41 13.07 -15.03
N TRP A 90 -2.82 12.79 -13.87
CA TRP A 90 -2.44 13.83 -12.92
C TRP A 90 -1.30 14.69 -13.46
N ALA A 91 -1.45 16.01 -13.30
CA ALA A 91 -0.42 16.97 -13.67
C ALA A 91 0.39 17.38 -12.43
N PRO A 92 1.70 17.08 -12.37
CA PRO A 92 2.55 17.48 -11.25
C PRO A 92 2.68 19.00 -11.17
N PRO A 93 3.00 19.56 -9.99
CA PRO A 93 3.26 20.98 -9.83
C PRO A 93 4.44 21.42 -10.71
N ALA A 94 4.47 22.70 -11.07
CA ALA A 94 5.59 23.27 -11.82
C ALA A 94 6.90 23.08 -11.01
N GLY A 95 7.90 22.50 -11.64
CA GLY A 95 9.17 22.13 -11.00
C GLY A 95 9.20 20.73 -10.38
N GLY A 96 8.08 20.04 -10.32
CA GLY A 96 7.95 18.71 -9.74
C GLY A 96 7.70 18.71 -8.22
N ALA A 97 7.43 17.52 -7.67
CA ALA A 97 7.28 17.30 -6.24
C ALA A 97 8.63 16.93 -5.61
N ASP A 98 8.88 17.36 -4.37
CA ASP A 98 10.10 16.97 -3.65
C ASP A 98 10.05 15.51 -3.20
N VAL A 99 8.87 15.06 -2.76
CA VAL A 99 8.61 13.66 -2.40
C VAL A 99 7.35 13.18 -3.13
N LEU A 100 7.47 12.05 -3.82
CA LEU A 100 6.36 11.30 -4.39
C LEU A 100 6.25 9.98 -3.64
N ALA A 101 5.18 9.80 -2.90
CA ALA A 101 4.91 8.60 -2.12
C ALA A 101 3.81 7.74 -2.77
N CYS A 102 3.84 6.43 -2.54
CA CYS A 102 2.80 5.50 -2.96
C CYS A 102 2.67 4.34 -1.95
N ALA A 103 1.57 4.31 -1.21
CA ALA A 103 1.29 3.31 -0.18
C ALA A 103 0.40 2.19 -0.72
N THR A 104 0.95 1.00 -0.93
CA THR A 104 0.22 -0.21 -1.40
C THR A 104 -0.51 -0.03 -2.75
N ALA A 105 -0.38 1.10 -3.44
CA ALA A 105 -1.07 1.37 -4.71
C ALA A 105 -0.20 1.15 -5.96
N TRP A 106 1.13 1.01 -5.83
CA TRP A 106 2.07 0.89 -6.95
C TRP A 106 1.71 -0.19 -7.98
N HIS A 107 1.03 -1.25 -7.55
CA HIS A 107 0.62 -2.34 -8.42
C HIS A 107 -0.65 -2.07 -9.26
N TRP A 108 -1.35 -0.97 -8.98
CA TRP A 108 -2.51 -0.54 -9.77
C TRP A 108 -2.10 0.37 -10.93
N LEU A 109 -0.93 1.00 -10.82
CA LEU A 109 -0.39 1.88 -11.85
C LEU A 109 0.06 1.08 -13.07
N ASP A 110 -0.01 1.68 -14.26
CA ASP A 110 0.44 1.04 -15.49
C ASP A 110 1.93 0.64 -15.40
N PRO A 111 2.24 -0.66 -15.44
CA PRO A 111 3.62 -1.13 -15.29
C PRO A 111 4.57 -0.64 -16.39
N ALA A 112 4.05 -0.27 -17.57
CA ALA A 112 4.87 0.23 -18.68
C ALA A 112 5.31 1.69 -18.45
N THR A 113 4.55 2.47 -17.70
CA THR A 113 4.74 3.93 -17.63
C THR A 113 4.96 4.47 -16.22
N ARG A 114 4.54 3.76 -15.16
CA ARG A 114 4.55 4.27 -13.77
C ARG A 114 5.90 4.81 -13.31
N ASN A 115 7.01 4.13 -13.60
CA ASN A 115 8.34 4.57 -13.21
C ASN A 115 8.74 5.86 -13.94
N THR A 116 8.48 5.95 -15.25
CA THR A 116 8.76 7.15 -16.04
C THR A 116 7.86 8.32 -15.62
N HIS A 117 6.58 8.07 -15.32
CA HIS A 117 5.67 9.10 -14.81
C HIS A 117 6.13 9.59 -13.43
N ALA A 118 6.48 8.69 -12.53
CA ALA A 118 6.98 9.05 -11.20
C ALA A 118 8.28 9.88 -11.30
N ARG A 119 9.20 9.48 -12.20
CA ARG A 119 10.42 10.25 -12.44
C ARG A 119 10.14 11.66 -12.94
N ARG A 120 9.20 11.82 -13.88
CA ARG A 120 8.81 13.13 -14.44
C ARG A 120 8.05 14.00 -13.44
N ALA A 121 7.32 13.40 -12.52
CA ALA A 121 6.56 14.09 -11.50
C ALA A 121 7.43 14.65 -10.36
N LEU A 122 8.65 14.13 -10.21
CA LEU A 122 9.59 14.56 -9.19
C LEU A 122 10.44 15.75 -9.66
N ALA A 123 10.72 16.64 -8.73
CA ALA A 123 11.73 17.69 -8.88
C ALA A 123 13.13 17.07 -9.09
N PRO A 124 14.09 17.80 -9.69
CA PRO A 124 15.48 17.37 -9.70
C PRO A 124 15.98 17.09 -8.29
N GLY A 125 16.55 15.91 -8.05
CA GLY A 125 16.96 15.46 -6.72
C GLY A 125 15.80 15.01 -5.78
N GLY A 126 14.57 15.03 -6.27
CA GLY A 126 13.39 14.60 -5.51
C GLY A 126 13.42 13.10 -5.15
N THR A 127 12.58 12.72 -4.22
CA THR A 127 12.55 11.37 -3.61
C THR A 127 11.27 10.62 -3.98
N LEU A 128 11.42 9.44 -4.58
CA LEU A 128 10.36 8.43 -4.66
C LEU A 128 10.34 7.62 -3.37
N ALA A 129 9.14 7.39 -2.78
CA ALA A 129 8.93 6.55 -1.60
C ALA A 129 7.76 5.58 -1.84
N VAL A 130 8.06 4.33 -2.19
CA VAL A 130 7.03 3.30 -2.37
C VAL A 130 7.06 2.34 -1.20
N PHE A 131 5.92 2.14 -0.54
CA PHE A 131 5.85 1.26 0.61
C PHE A 131 4.57 0.42 0.64
N ALA A 132 4.70 -0.79 1.17
CA ALA A 132 3.58 -1.72 1.25
C ALA A 132 3.74 -2.71 2.40
N HIS A 133 2.60 -3.11 2.97
CA HIS A 133 2.54 -4.22 3.90
C HIS A 133 2.61 -5.57 3.18
N ARG A 134 3.31 -6.50 3.81
CA ARG A 134 3.23 -7.92 3.54
C ARG A 134 2.83 -8.65 4.82
N TYR A 135 1.85 -9.51 4.69
CA TYR A 135 1.30 -10.30 5.78
C TYR A 135 1.87 -11.72 5.69
N GLY A 136 2.78 -12.05 6.61
CA GLY A 136 3.21 -13.41 6.89
C GLY A 136 2.54 -13.92 8.17
N TYR A 137 2.81 -15.16 8.54
CA TYR A 137 2.41 -15.72 9.83
C TYR A 137 3.65 -15.95 10.68
N ALA A 138 3.55 -15.71 11.99
CA ALA A 138 4.62 -16.03 12.92
C ALA A 138 4.82 -17.54 13.01
N ASP A 139 3.74 -18.29 12.85
CA ASP A 139 3.73 -19.77 12.84
C ASP A 139 3.71 -20.29 11.41
N ALA A 140 4.68 -21.12 11.05
CA ALA A 140 4.86 -21.68 9.71
C ALA A 140 3.77 -22.71 9.34
N ASP A 141 3.27 -23.46 10.32
CA ASP A 141 2.23 -24.47 10.09
C ASP A 141 0.88 -23.80 9.85
N GLN A 142 0.58 -22.72 10.61
CA GLN A 142 -0.58 -21.86 10.34
C GLN A 142 -0.49 -21.26 8.92
N GLN A 143 0.66 -20.76 8.52
CA GLN A 143 0.87 -20.23 7.18
C GLN A 143 0.62 -21.28 6.10
N ALA A 144 1.12 -22.49 6.29
CA ALA A 144 0.94 -23.60 5.34
C ALA A 144 -0.55 -24.01 5.25
N ALA A 145 -1.24 -24.13 6.40
CA ALA A 145 -2.65 -24.49 6.46
C ALA A 145 -3.53 -23.45 5.76
N VAL A 146 -3.32 -22.15 6.04
CA VAL A 146 -4.06 -21.06 5.39
C VAL A 146 -3.80 -21.03 3.88
N ARG A 147 -2.54 -21.17 3.46
CA ARG A 147 -2.18 -21.23 2.03
C ARG A 147 -2.89 -22.39 1.34
N SER A 148 -2.89 -23.58 1.94
CA SER A 148 -3.54 -24.75 1.40
C SER A 148 -5.05 -24.55 1.25
N ALA A 149 -5.72 -24.01 2.28
CA ALA A 149 -7.14 -23.74 2.26
C ALA A 149 -7.53 -22.72 1.17
N LEU A 150 -6.77 -21.64 1.05
CA LEU A 150 -7.03 -20.61 0.03
C LEU A 150 -6.73 -21.11 -1.38
N HIS A 151 -5.71 -21.94 -1.57
CA HIS A 151 -5.39 -22.57 -2.86
C HIS A 151 -6.48 -23.57 -3.29
N ALA A 152 -7.08 -24.30 -2.36
CA ALA A 152 -8.21 -25.20 -2.65
C ALA A 152 -9.45 -24.44 -3.14
N VAL A 153 -9.62 -23.17 -2.77
CA VAL A 153 -10.74 -22.31 -3.22
C VAL A 153 -10.43 -21.61 -4.55
N ALA A 154 -9.16 -21.22 -4.77
CA ALA A 154 -8.73 -20.47 -5.94
C ALA A 154 -7.30 -20.90 -6.36
N PRO A 155 -7.17 -22.05 -7.06
CA PRO A 155 -5.87 -22.62 -7.43
C PRO A 155 -5.10 -21.78 -8.46
N GLU A 156 -5.77 -20.88 -9.17
CA GLU A 156 -5.19 -19.96 -10.15
C GLU A 156 -4.40 -18.81 -9.50
N MET A 157 -4.56 -18.60 -8.21
CA MET A 157 -3.89 -17.51 -7.50
C MET A 157 -2.37 -17.72 -7.45
N ARG A 158 -1.65 -16.70 -7.86
CA ARG A 158 -0.19 -16.64 -7.76
C ARG A 158 0.23 -15.55 -6.79
N ASP A 159 1.13 -15.89 -5.89
CA ASP A 159 1.79 -14.91 -5.03
C ASP A 159 2.74 -14.03 -5.85
N ARG A 160 2.67 -12.71 -5.63
CA ARG A 160 3.71 -11.83 -6.16
C ARG A 160 5.01 -12.03 -5.37
N PRO A 161 6.19 -11.94 -6.02
CA PRO A 161 7.46 -11.94 -5.31
C PRO A 161 7.50 -10.87 -4.20
N VAL A 162 8.22 -11.17 -3.11
CA VAL A 162 8.27 -10.30 -1.91
C VAL A 162 8.80 -8.90 -2.22
N ASP A 163 9.73 -8.83 -3.15
CA ASP A 163 10.52 -7.66 -3.54
C ASP A 163 10.14 -7.09 -4.91
N TRP A 164 8.96 -7.43 -5.43
CA TRP A 164 8.57 -7.14 -6.81
C TRP A 164 8.67 -5.65 -7.16
N PHE A 165 8.20 -4.74 -6.29
CA PHE A 165 8.27 -3.30 -6.59
C PHE A 165 9.67 -2.71 -6.38
N HIS A 166 10.50 -3.29 -5.51
CA HIS A 166 11.91 -2.94 -5.43
C HIS A 166 12.63 -3.27 -6.74
N ARG A 167 12.44 -4.50 -7.26
CA ARG A 167 13.01 -4.90 -8.55
C ARG A 167 12.49 -4.05 -9.69
N ASP A 168 11.18 -3.79 -9.74
CA ASP A 168 10.54 -2.94 -10.74
C ASP A 168 11.18 -1.54 -10.79
N ILE A 169 11.42 -0.92 -9.63
CA ILE A 169 12.04 0.40 -9.54
C ILE A 169 13.52 0.34 -9.96
N VAL A 170 14.29 -0.63 -9.48
CA VAL A 170 15.70 -0.82 -9.85
C VAL A 170 15.86 -1.07 -11.35
N GLU A 171 15.10 -2.03 -11.88
CA GLU A 171 15.19 -2.45 -13.29
C GLU A 171 14.70 -1.37 -14.27
N SER A 172 13.88 -0.43 -13.79
CA SER A 172 13.43 0.71 -14.60
C SER A 172 14.55 1.66 -15.02
N GLY A 173 15.64 1.71 -14.24
CA GLY A 173 16.76 2.64 -14.48
C GLY A 173 16.37 4.13 -14.37
N GLN A 174 15.21 4.44 -13.77
CA GLN A 174 14.69 5.81 -13.68
C GLN A 174 15.16 6.54 -12.41
N PHE A 175 15.72 5.82 -11.44
CA PHE A 175 16.08 6.37 -10.13
C PHE A 175 17.48 5.95 -9.74
N ASP A 176 18.22 6.90 -9.16
CA ASP A 176 19.53 6.68 -8.56
C ASP A 176 19.38 6.30 -7.07
N ASP A 177 20.45 5.76 -6.47
CA ASP A 177 20.57 5.45 -5.03
C ASP A 177 19.35 4.70 -4.47
N VAL A 178 18.86 3.70 -5.20
CA VAL A 178 17.68 2.94 -4.75
C VAL A 178 18.01 2.15 -3.49
N ARG A 179 17.28 2.43 -2.40
CA ARG A 179 17.41 1.77 -1.09
C ARG A 179 16.14 1.04 -0.71
N ARG A 180 16.30 -0.01 0.06
CA ARG A 180 15.18 -0.78 0.61
C ARG A 180 15.34 -0.95 2.11
N GLU A 181 14.28 -0.61 2.85
CA GLU A 181 14.16 -0.84 4.29
C GLU A 181 12.97 -1.76 4.57
N VAL A 182 13.04 -2.52 5.67
CA VAL A 182 11.96 -3.43 6.08
C VAL A 182 11.72 -3.27 7.57
N PHE A 183 10.54 -2.78 7.91
CA PHE A 183 10.05 -2.67 9.28
C PHE A 183 9.22 -3.90 9.61
N ARG A 184 9.43 -4.51 10.76
CA ARG A 184 8.73 -5.73 11.19
C ARG A 184 8.02 -5.50 12.50
N ARG A 185 6.80 -6.01 12.60
CA ARG A 185 6.06 -6.09 13.85
C ARG A 185 5.15 -7.33 13.86
N GLU A 186 4.94 -7.89 15.04
CA GLU A 186 3.91 -8.90 15.22
C GLU A 186 2.55 -8.22 15.41
N LEU A 187 1.53 -8.78 14.75
CA LEU A 187 0.16 -8.33 14.87
C LEU A 187 -0.71 -9.52 15.31
N ARG A 188 -1.12 -9.51 16.58
CA ARG A 188 -2.07 -10.50 17.11
C ARG A 188 -3.49 -10.07 16.78
N LEU A 189 -4.22 -10.93 16.09
CA LEU A 189 -5.61 -10.72 15.71
C LEU A 189 -6.48 -11.84 16.26
N ASP A 190 -7.60 -11.47 16.86
CA ASP A 190 -8.70 -12.40 17.06
C ASP A 190 -9.34 -12.78 15.72
N LYS A 191 -10.19 -13.80 15.74
CA LYS A 191 -10.85 -14.33 14.54
C LYS A 191 -11.61 -13.25 13.77
N ALA A 192 -12.38 -12.42 14.46
CA ALA A 192 -13.22 -11.40 13.83
C ALA A 192 -12.37 -10.36 13.07
N ARG A 193 -11.31 -9.86 13.71
CA ARG A 193 -10.39 -8.89 13.10
C ARG A 193 -9.58 -9.51 11.97
N TYR A 194 -9.14 -10.76 12.11
CA TYR A 194 -8.43 -11.46 11.04
C TYR A 194 -9.30 -11.65 9.79
N LEU A 195 -10.55 -12.12 9.95
CA LEU A 195 -11.46 -12.30 8.82
C LEU A 195 -11.87 -10.95 8.19
N ALA A 196 -12.01 -9.89 9.01
CA ALA A 196 -12.24 -8.54 8.52
C ALA A 196 -11.05 -8.06 7.65
N LEU A 197 -9.82 -8.27 8.11
CA LEU A 197 -8.62 -7.95 7.35
C LEU A 197 -8.56 -8.70 6.01
N VAL A 198 -8.82 -10.01 6.00
CA VAL A 198 -8.80 -10.83 4.77
C VAL A 198 -9.80 -10.31 3.73
N ARG A 199 -10.99 -9.87 4.18
CA ARG A 199 -12.04 -9.30 3.29
C ARG A 199 -11.61 -8.01 2.59
N THR A 200 -10.54 -7.37 3.02
CA THR A 200 -9.98 -6.16 2.37
C THR A 200 -8.90 -6.48 1.33
N PHE A 201 -8.46 -7.73 1.21
CA PHE A 201 -7.38 -8.06 0.28
C PHE A 201 -7.86 -8.10 -1.18
N GLY A 202 -7.10 -7.52 -2.08
CA GLY A 202 -7.37 -7.56 -3.52
C GLY A 202 -7.63 -8.98 -4.04
N PRO A 203 -6.82 -9.99 -3.69
CA PRO A 203 -7.09 -11.38 -4.06
C PRO A 203 -8.41 -11.95 -3.54
N TYR A 204 -8.93 -11.45 -2.43
CA TYR A 204 -10.26 -11.84 -1.94
C TYR A 204 -11.36 -11.13 -2.75
N LEU A 205 -11.22 -9.82 -2.94
CA LEU A 205 -12.21 -8.98 -3.62
C LEU A 205 -12.40 -9.36 -5.10
N SER A 206 -11.36 -9.87 -5.76
CA SER A 206 -11.42 -10.32 -7.15
C SER A 206 -12.10 -11.69 -7.36
N ARG A 207 -12.48 -12.39 -6.29
CA ARG A 207 -13.13 -13.70 -6.35
C ARG A 207 -14.64 -13.59 -6.57
N THR A 208 -15.22 -14.69 -7.08
CA THR A 208 -16.68 -14.81 -7.12
C THR A 208 -17.26 -14.81 -5.70
N PRO A 209 -18.55 -14.40 -5.52
CA PRO A 209 -19.21 -14.43 -4.21
C PRO A 209 -19.18 -15.83 -3.55
N GLU A 210 -19.25 -16.90 -4.35
CA GLU A 210 -19.15 -18.28 -3.86
C GLU A 210 -17.74 -18.60 -3.34
N GLN A 211 -16.70 -18.25 -4.10
CA GLN A 211 -15.30 -18.41 -3.68
C GLN A 211 -15.00 -17.58 -2.43
N GLN A 212 -15.53 -16.35 -2.33
CA GLN A 212 -15.40 -15.51 -1.15
C GLN A 212 -15.98 -16.19 0.09
N ARG A 213 -17.23 -16.68 0.02
CA ARG A 213 -17.86 -17.41 1.14
C ARG A 213 -17.04 -18.63 1.53
N ARG A 214 -16.74 -19.53 0.57
CA ARG A 214 -15.96 -20.75 0.84
C ARG A 214 -14.59 -20.45 1.46
N GLY A 215 -13.93 -19.39 1.00
CA GLY A 215 -12.65 -18.95 1.54
C GLY A 215 -12.78 -18.48 2.99
N ILE A 216 -13.76 -17.65 3.30
CA ILE A 216 -14.01 -17.18 4.67
C ILE A 216 -14.41 -18.32 5.59
N ASP A 217 -15.31 -19.23 5.16
CA ASP A 217 -15.73 -20.39 5.97
C ASP A 217 -14.56 -21.34 6.27
N ALA A 218 -13.63 -21.48 5.33
CA ALA A 218 -12.42 -22.29 5.54
C ALA A 218 -11.49 -21.63 6.55
N LEU A 219 -11.27 -20.31 6.44
CA LEU A 219 -10.44 -19.56 7.36
C LEU A 219 -11.05 -19.45 8.76
N ASP A 220 -12.37 -19.32 8.86
CA ASP A 220 -13.09 -19.28 10.16
C ASP A 220 -12.84 -20.54 10.97
N ARG A 221 -12.95 -21.72 10.34
CA ARG A 221 -12.65 -23.03 10.96
C ARG A 221 -11.16 -23.15 11.34
N LEU A 222 -10.26 -22.78 10.45
CA LEU A 222 -8.83 -22.84 10.73
C LEU A 222 -8.44 -21.97 11.92
N VAL A 223 -9.02 -20.78 12.05
CA VAL A 223 -8.71 -19.89 13.20
C VAL A 223 -9.24 -20.50 14.50
N ASP A 224 -10.37 -21.23 14.50
CA ASP A 224 -10.81 -21.99 15.68
C ASP A 224 -9.82 -23.10 16.03
N ASP A 225 -9.35 -23.86 15.03
CA ASP A 225 -8.30 -24.89 15.22
C ASP A 225 -7.00 -24.31 15.78
N PHE A 226 -6.68 -23.04 15.47
CA PHE A 226 -5.53 -22.30 16.01
C PHE A 226 -5.78 -21.70 17.41
N GLY A 227 -6.93 -21.96 18.03
CA GLY A 227 -7.29 -21.41 19.35
C GLY A 227 -7.90 -20.02 19.31
N GLY A 228 -8.56 -19.64 18.20
CA GLY A 228 -9.36 -18.41 18.08
C GLY A 228 -8.59 -17.15 17.73
N SER A 229 -7.28 -17.25 17.47
CA SER A 229 -6.45 -16.09 17.08
C SER A 229 -5.29 -16.49 16.18
N VAL A 230 -4.77 -15.50 15.44
CA VAL A 230 -3.55 -15.63 14.62
C VAL A 230 -2.55 -14.54 14.99
N VAL A 231 -1.27 -14.86 14.89
CA VAL A 231 -0.18 -13.88 14.99
C VAL A 231 0.45 -13.72 13.62
N LEU A 232 0.31 -12.53 13.06
CA LEU A 232 0.92 -12.20 11.78
C LEU A 232 2.32 -11.60 11.97
N ASP A 233 3.29 -12.03 11.16
CA ASP A 233 4.57 -11.35 10.93
C ASP A 233 4.31 -10.26 9.87
N LEU A 234 3.93 -9.06 10.32
CA LEU A 234 3.68 -7.92 9.46
C LEU A 234 5.01 -7.26 9.09
N ARG A 235 5.29 -7.26 7.79
CA ARG A 235 6.48 -6.62 7.23
C ARG A 235 6.05 -5.45 6.36
N THR A 236 6.55 -4.26 6.67
CA THR A 236 6.39 -3.08 5.81
C THR A 236 7.70 -2.86 5.08
N THR A 237 7.66 -3.03 3.76
CA THR A 237 8.81 -2.70 2.91
C THR A 237 8.65 -1.28 2.42
N LEU A 238 9.70 -0.47 2.58
CA LEU A 238 9.86 0.85 2.00
C LEU A 238 10.98 0.78 0.96
N VAL A 239 10.72 1.31 -0.23
CA VAL A 239 11.72 1.52 -1.28
C VAL A 239 11.82 3.01 -1.54
N LEU A 240 13.02 3.52 -1.45
CA LEU A 240 13.39 4.92 -1.71
C LEU A 240 14.23 4.98 -2.98
N GLY A 241 14.01 5.98 -3.81
CA GLY A 241 14.81 6.23 -5.02
C GLY A 241 14.95 7.72 -5.26
N ARG A 242 16.08 8.16 -5.78
CA ARG A 242 16.35 9.56 -6.07
C ARG A 242 16.16 9.85 -7.55
N ALA A 243 15.41 10.90 -7.85
CA ALA A 243 15.39 11.47 -9.18
C ALA A 243 16.76 12.14 -9.46
N ASP A 244 17.36 11.90 -10.63
CA ASP A 244 18.61 12.55 -11.01
C ASP A 244 18.47 14.10 -10.94
N ALA A 245 19.59 14.79 -10.69
CA ALA A 245 19.63 16.24 -10.54
C ALA A 245 19.64 17.03 -11.88
N ARG A 246 19.34 16.34 -13.02
CA ARG A 246 19.42 16.95 -14.34
C ARG A 246 18.05 17.38 -14.84
#